data_a28b89f7baca2ca3c55b74e1ca8f8a03
#
_entry.id   a28b89f7baca2ca3c55b74e1ca8f8a03
#
_cell.length_a   1.000
_cell.length_b   1.000
_cell.length_c   1.000
_cell.angle_alpha   90.00
_cell.angle_beta   90.00
_cell.angle_gamma   90.00
#
_symmetry.space_group_name_H-M   'P 1'
#
loop_
_entity.id
_entity.type
_entity.pdbx_description
1 polymer ?
#
loop_
_entity_poly.entity_id
_entity_poly.type
_entity_poly.pdbx_seq_one_letter_code
_entity_poly.pdbx_strand_id
1 'polypeptide(L)'
;MLVDEFQDTDPLQAEILLLISSADPATSQWRRTRPAPGKLFVVGDPKQSIYRFRRADIALYEDVKQLLLAGGAELLHLSTSFRSVEAIQQAVNAGFAPKMQGGTQASYVALDPFRAGIAGQPAVVALPAPKIYGDREKVANFRIEQSYPDAVAAFVDWLVTKSGWKIGRAHV
;
A
#
# COMPACT_ATOMS: atom_id res chain seq x y z
N MET A 1 8.77 -19.44 12.13
CA MET A 1 9.47 -18.38 11.37
C MET A 1 8.43 -17.34 10.98
N LEU A 2 8.68 -16.07 11.30
CA LEU A 2 7.83 -14.94 10.91
C LEU A 2 8.53 -14.20 9.77
N VAL A 3 7.79 -13.92 8.71
CA VAL A 3 8.26 -13.14 7.55
C VAL A 3 7.32 -11.96 7.39
N ASP A 4 7.85 -10.77 7.48
CA ASP A 4 7.12 -9.51 7.29
C ASP A 4 7.48 -8.88 5.94
N GLU A 5 6.61 -8.02 5.42
CA GLU A 5 6.78 -7.33 4.13
C GLU A 5 7.08 -8.29 2.96
N PHE A 6 6.42 -9.46 2.95
CA PHE A 6 6.70 -10.50 1.97
C PHE A 6 6.54 -10.07 0.51
N GLN A 7 5.74 -9.03 0.23
CA GLN A 7 5.58 -8.48 -1.12
C GLN A 7 6.88 -7.90 -1.70
N ASP A 8 7.87 -7.62 -0.86
CA ASP A 8 9.18 -7.08 -1.27
C ASP A 8 10.27 -8.16 -1.40
N THR A 9 9.87 -9.42 -1.25
CA THR A 9 10.75 -10.60 -1.32
C THR A 9 11.10 -10.92 -2.77
N ASP A 10 12.39 -11.18 -3.04
CA ASP A 10 12.85 -11.68 -4.34
C ASP A 10 12.66 -13.21 -4.47
N PRO A 11 12.73 -13.77 -5.70
CA PRO A 11 12.52 -15.21 -5.92
C PRO A 11 13.46 -16.13 -5.13
N LEU A 12 14.72 -15.73 -4.95
CA LEU A 12 15.70 -16.54 -4.22
C LEU A 12 15.40 -16.55 -2.71
N GLN A 13 15.01 -15.40 -2.17
CA GLN A 13 14.60 -15.29 -0.77
C GLN A 13 13.35 -16.13 -0.51
N ALA A 14 12.34 -16.09 -1.39
CA ALA A 14 11.14 -16.91 -1.27
C ALA A 14 11.47 -18.42 -1.33
N GLU A 15 12.35 -18.83 -2.23
CA GLU A 15 12.83 -20.21 -2.33
C GLU A 15 13.48 -20.67 -1.02
N ILE A 16 14.42 -19.88 -0.48
CA ILE A 16 15.11 -20.18 0.78
C ILE A 16 14.11 -20.30 1.93
N LEU A 17 13.18 -19.37 2.06
CA LEU A 17 12.16 -19.37 3.11
C LEU A 17 11.29 -20.63 3.07
N LEU A 18 10.84 -21.02 1.88
CA LEU A 18 10.02 -22.19 1.69
C LEU A 18 10.81 -23.49 1.96
N LEU A 19 12.03 -23.62 1.46
CA LEU A 19 12.87 -24.79 1.71
C LEU A 19 13.20 -24.96 3.19
N ILE A 20 13.57 -23.89 3.90
CA ILE A 20 13.83 -23.94 5.34
C ILE A 20 12.58 -24.29 6.14
N SER A 21 11.39 -23.88 5.67
CA SER A 21 10.13 -24.18 6.34
C SER A 21 9.59 -25.58 6.04
N SER A 22 10.18 -26.31 5.10
CA SER A 22 9.69 -27.61 4.63
C SER A 22 9.46 -28.61 5.76
N ALA A 23 8.38 -29.40 5.63
CA ALA A 23 8.17 -30.59 6.45
C ALA A 23 9.07 -31.74 6.03
N ASP A 24 9.47 -31.81 4.75
CA ASP A 24 10.37 -32.79 4.19
C ASP A 24 11.75 -32.16 3.93
N PRO A 25 12.79 -32.54 4.69
CA PRO A 25 14.13 -31.99 4.54
C PRO A 25 14.83 -32.42 3.23
N ALA A 26 14.32 -33.44 2.54
CA ALA A 26 14.86 -33.89 1.26
C ALA A 26 14.33 -33.08 0.06
N THR A 27 13.31 -32.24 0.26
CA THR A 27 12.73 -31.41 -0.79
C THR A 27 13.74 -30.38 -1.28
N SER A 28 14.06 -30.40 -2.57
CA SER A 28 14.97 -29.46 -3.24
C SER A 28 14.23 -28.49 -4.19
N GLN A 29 12.94 -28.68 -4.39
CA GLN A 29 12.09 -27.86 -5.27
C GLN A 29 11.08 -27.07 -4.46
N TRP A 30 11.29 -25.77 -4.31
CA TRP A 30 10.46 -24.93 -3.46
C TRP A 30 8.97 -24.92 -3.85
N ARG A 31 8.65 -25.03 -5.15
CA ARG A 31 7.25 -25.10 -5.63
C ARG A 31 6.51 -26.38 -5.23
N ARG A 32 7.22 -27.39 -4.74
CA ARG A 32 6.65 -28.64 -4.20
C ARG A 32 6.71 -28.70 -2.68
N THR A 33 7.28 -27.67 -2.06
CA THR A 33 7.46 -27.62 -0.61
C THR A 33 6.12 -27.46 0.08
N ARG A 34 5.94 -28.21 1.15
CA ARG A 34 4.86 -28.00 2.12
C ARG A 34 5.50 -27.60 3.44
N PRO A 35 5.30 -26.37 3.90
CA PRO A 35 5.78 -25.98 5.20
C PRO A 35 5.23 -26.87 6.31
N ALA A 36 6.07 -27.19 7.30
CA ALA A 36 5.58 -27.89 8.47
C ALA A 36 4.55 -27.02 9.23
N PRO A 37 3.48 -27.63 9.78
CA PRO A 37 2.46 -26.88 10.50
C PRO A 37 3.03 -25.96 11.56
N GLY A 38 2.60 -24.70 11.57
CA GLY A 38 3.07 -23.67 12.51
C GLY A 38 4.49 -23.15 12.29
N LYS A 39 5.22 -23.65 11.29
CA LYS A 39 6.61 -23.26 11.08
C LYS A 39 6.78 -21.96 10.31
N LEU A 40 5.82 -21.58 9.47
CA LEU A 40 5.85 -20.36 8.65
C LEU A 40 4.62 -19.50 8.89
N PHE A 41 4.86 -18.23 9.18
CA PHE A 41 3.85 -17.18 9.25
C PHE A 41 4.30 -16.02 8.38
N VAL A 42 3.48 -15.64 7.39
CA VAL A 42 3.82 -14.63 6.38
C VAL A 42 2.87 -13.46 6.51
N VAL A 43 3.43 -12.25 6.55
CA VAL A 43 2.68 -10.99 6.51
C VAL A 43 3.12 -10.21 5.27
N GLY A 44 2.17 -9.63 4.56
CA GLY A 44 2.47 -8.80 3.40
C GLY A 44 1.22 -8.16 2.81
N ASP A 45 1.42 -7.06 2.14
CA ASP A 45 0.39 -6.37 1.37
C ASP A 45 0.87 -6.17 -0.08
N PRO A 46 0.40 -6.95 -1.04
CA PRO A 46 0.85 -6.86 -2.43
C PRO A 46 0.57 -5.49 -3.07
N LYS A 47 -0.34 -4.68 -2.50
CA LYS A 47 -0.59 -3.30 -2.94
C LYS A 47 0.58 -2.35 -2.61
N GLN A 48 1.42 -2.72 -1.63
CA GLN A 48 2.57 -1.94 -1.20
C GLN A 48 3.88 -2.35 -1.87
N SER A 49 3.84 -3.31 -2.80
CA SER A 49 5.04 -3.75 -3.53
C SER A 49 5.58 -2.64 -4.41
N ILE A 50 6.72 -2.07 -4.03
CA ILE A 50 7.42 -0.99 -4.75
C ILE A 50 8.85 -1.38 -5.16
N TYR A 51 9.32 -2.58 -4.79
CA TYR A 51 10.69 -3.04 -4.99
C TYR A 51 10.89 -3.92 -6.24
N ARG A 52 10.08 -3.70 -7.28
CA ARG A 52 10.22 -4.42 -8.56
C ARG A 52 11.63 -4.29 -9.17
N PHE A 53 12.27 -3.14 -8.99
CA PHE A 53 13.66 -2.93 -9.42
C PHE A 53 14.68 -3.76 -8.64
N ARG A 54 14.29 -4.34 -7.49
CA ARG A 54 15.04 -5.32 -6.70
C ARG A 54 14.53 -6.75 -6.88
N ARG A 55 13.80 -7.02 -7.99
CA ARG A 55 13.23 -8.31 -8.35
C ARG A 55 12.04 -8.77 -7.50
N ALA A 56 11.44 -7.91 -6.68
CA ALA A 56 10.15 -8.22 -6.08
C ALA A 56 9.09 -8.38 -7.18
N ASP A 57 8.27 -9.42 -7.09
CA ASP A 57 7.28 -9.76 -8.10
C ASP A 57 5.94 -10.14 -7.47
N ILE A 58 4.89 -9.44 -7.87
CA ILE A 58 3.52 -9.72 -7.40
C ILE A 58 3.07 -11.11 -7.86
N ALA A 59 3.52 -11.58 -9.03
CA ALA A 59 3.19 -12.93 -9.50
C ALA A 59 3.80 -13.98 -8.57
N LEU A 60 5.04 -13.79 -8.13
CA LEU A 60 5.67 -14.66 -7.14
C LEU A 60 4.90 -14.65 -5.81
N TYR A 61 4.46 -13.47 -5.35
CA TYR A 61 3.65 -13.35 -4.14
C TYR A 61 2.37 -14.19 -4.25
N GLU A 62 1.66 -14.10 -5.37
CA GLU A 62 0.44 -14.88 -5.60
C GLU A 62 0.73 -16.38 -5.72
N ASP A 63 1.80 -16.79 -6.43
CA ASP A 63 2.24 -18.19 -6.51
C ASP A 63 2.49 -18.79 -5.13
N VAL A 64 3.24 -18.10 -4.27
CA VAL A 64 3.55 -18.55 -2.91
C VAL A 64 2.29 -18.60 -2.06
N LYS A 65 1.42 -17.60 -2.15
CA LYS A 65 0.14 -17.59 -1.45
C LYS A 65 -0.70 -18.82 -1.82
N GLN A 66 -0.84 -19.12 -3.11
CA GLN A 66 -1.58 -20.29 -3.59
C GLN A 66 -0.95 -21.60 -3.13
N LEU A 67 0.39 -21.69 -3.15
CA LEU A 67 1.12 -22.85 -2.64
C LEU A 67 0.82 -23.10 -1.17
N LEU A 68 0.86 -22.06 -0.35
CA LEU A 68 0.59 -22.14 1.09
C LEU A 68 -0.85 -22.57 1.36
N LEU A 69 -1.82 -21.97 0.67
CA LEU A 69 -3.24 -22.32 0.79
C LEU A 69 -3.52 -23.78 0.40
N ALA A 70 -2.94 -24.23 -0.72
CA ALA A 70 -3.03 -25.63 -1.14
C ALA A 70 -2.38 -26.59 -0.13
N GLY A 71 -1.39 -26.11 0.63
CA GLY A 71 -0.74 -26.82 1.73
C GLY A 71 -1.52 -26.83 3.06
N GLY A 72 -2.69 -26.16 3.10
CA GLY A 72 -3.54 -26.08 4.30
C GLY A 72 -3.27 -24.87 5.20
N ALA A 73 -2.57 -23.85 4.70
CA ALA A 73 -2.43 -22.58 5.42
C ALA A 73 -3.75 -21.81 5.47
N GLU A 74 -3.94 -21.03 6.52
CA GLU A 74 -5.08 -20.13 6.68
C GLU A 74 -4.70 -18.72 6.17
N LEU A 75 -5.61 -18.11 5.40
CA LEU A 75 -5.46 -16.73 4.93
C LEU A 75 -6.32 -15.81 5.80
N LEU A 76 -5.66 -14.86 6.45
CA LEU A 76 -6.32 -13.83 7.23
C LEU A 76 -6.18 -12.47 6.53
N HIS A 77 -7.29 -11.72 6.45
CA HIS A 77 -7.29 -10.37 5.92
C HIS A 77 -7.43 -9.36 7.07
N LEU A 78 -6.49 -8.41 7.14
CA LEU A 78 -6.59 -7.28 8.04
C LEU A 78 -7.27 -6.13 7.28
N SER A 79 -8.57 -5.95 7.48
CA SER A 79 -9.36 -4.91 6.81
C SER A 79 -9.57 -3.66 7.67
N THR A 80 -9.43 -3.75 8.98
CA THR A 80 -9.62 -2.59 9.86
C THR A 80 -8.37 -1.70 9.89
N SER A 81 -8.54 -0.44 9.50
CA SER A 81 -7.47 0.56 9.56
C SER A 81 -7.54 1.39 10.84
N PHE A 82 -6.53 1.26 11.69
CA PHE A 82 -6.35 2.08 12.89
C PHE A 82 -5.59 3.38 12.61
N ARG A 83 -5.04 3.54 11.41
CA ARG A 83 -4.19 4.68 11.03
C ARG A 83 -5.00 5.88 10.57
N SER A 84 -5.92 5.68 9.65
CA SER A 84 -6.62 6.75 8.94
C SER A 84 -8.06 6.87 9.40
N VAL A 85 -8.57 8.11 9.38
CA VAL A 85 -9.99 8.39 9.65
C VAL A 85 -10.87 8.02 8.45
N GLU A 86 -12.17 7.87 8.67
CA GLU A 86 -13.14 7.41 7.68
C GLU A 86 -13.09 8.17 6.34
N ALA A 87 -13.04 9.49 6.37
CA ALA A 87 -13.02 10.30 5.14
C ALA A 87 -11.79 10.00 4.24
N ILE A 88 -10.63 9.70 4.84
CA ILE A 88 -9.43 9.28 4.10
C ILE A 88 -9.66 7.89 3.49
N GLN A 89 -10.22 6.96 4.26
CA GLN A 89 -10.51 5.60 3.77
C GLN A 89 -11.50 5.65 2.60
N GLN A 90 -12.56 6.41 2.72
CA GLN A 90 -13.56 6.58 1.65
C GLN A 90 -12.94 7.17 0.38
N ALA A 91 -12.09 8.20 0.51
CA ALA A 91 -11.40 8.80 -0.64
C ALA A 91 -10.46 7.80 -1.34
N VAL A 92 -9.71 7.01 -0.57
CA VAL A 92 -8.82 5.96 -1.09
C VAL A 92 -9.64 4.85 -1.74
N ASN A 93 -10.69 4.35 -1.08
CA ASN A 93 -11.55 3.31 -1.61
C ASN A 93 -12.20 3.75 -2.93
N ALA A 94 -12.73 4.97 -3.00
CA ALA A 94 -13.36 5.50 -4.21
C ALA A 94 -12.36 5.66 -5.37
N GLY A 95 -11.11 6.05 -5.08
CA GLY A 95 -10.08 6.26 -6.10
C GLY A 95 -9.48 4.97 -6.64
N PHE A 96 -9.27 3.98 -5.79
CA PHE A 96 -8.50 2.77 -6.14
C PHE A 96 -9.36 1.55 -6.49
N ALA A 97 -10.54 1.36 -5.87
CA ALA A 97 -11.37 0.20 -6.13
C ALA A 97 -11.71 -0.01 -7.64
N PRO A 98 -12.02 1.04 -8.42
CA PRO A 98 -12.28 0.87 -9.86
C PRO A 98 -11.03 0.54 -10.69
N LYS A 99 -9.84 0.79 -10.15
CA LYS A 99 -8.55 0.65 -10.86
C LYS A 99 -7.85 -0.68 -10.58
N MET A 100 -8.09 -1.25 -9.40
CA MET A 100 -7.40 -2.46 -8.93
C MET A 100 -8.31 -3.67 -9.02
N GLN A 101 -8.47 -4.20 -10.24
CA GLN A 101 -9.40 -5.31 -10.54
C GLN A 101 -8.75 -6.70 -10.48
N GLY A 102 -7.49 -6.81 -10.03
CA GLY A 102 -6.73 -8.07 -10.02
C GLY A 102 -6.01 -8.33 -11.34
N GLY A 103 -5.68 -9.57 -11.63
CA GLY A 103 -4.89 -9.98 -12.79
C GLY A 103 -3.39 -9.75 -12.56
N THR A 104 -2.77 -8.85 -13.33
CA THR A 104 -1.36 -8.47 -13.15
C THR A 104 -1.11 -7.51 -12.00
N GLN A 105 -2.17 -7.08 -11.32
CA GLN A 105 -2.13 -6.19 -10.16
C GLN A 105 -2.70 -6.92 -8.94
N ALA A 106 -2.38 -6.43 -7.76
CA ALA A 106 -3.03 -6.87 -6.53
C ALA A 106 -4.54 -6.60 -6.58
N SER A 107 -5.33 -7.55 -6.09
CA SER A 107 -6.77 -7.32 -5.90
C SER A 107 -7.00 -6.26 -4.82
N TYR A 108 -7.97 -5.38 -5.05
CA TYR A 108 -8.31 -4.36 -4.08
C TYR A 108 -9.06 -4.97 -2.88
N VAL A 109 -8.60 -4.67 -1.69
CA VAL A 109 -9.31 -4.96 -0.43
C VAL A 109 -9.64 -3.62 0.21
N ALA A 110 -10.92 -3.31 0.35
CA ALA A 110 -11.36 -2.11 1.04
C ALA A 110 -10.96 -2.16 2.52
N LEU A 111 -10.58 -1.00 3.05
CA LEU A 111 -10.26 -0.86 4.47
C LEU A 111 -11.44 -0.24 5.20
N ASP A 112 -11.77 -0.83 6.35
CA ASP A 112 -12.81 -0.35 7.26
C ASP A 112 -12.21 0.67 8.25
N PRO A 113 -12.86 1.82 8.46
CA PRO A 113 -12.35 2.84 9.37
C PRO A 113 -12.60 2.44 10.83
N PHE A 114 -11.61 2.68 11.68
CA PHE A 114 -11.74 2.58 13.13
C PHE A 114 -11.68 3.95 13.81
N ARG A 115 -10.85 4.85 13.27
CA ARG A 115 -10.53 6.13 13.89
C ARG A 115 -11.57 7.19 13.57
N ALA A 116 -12.09 7.87 14.59
CA ALA A 116 -12.95 9.03 14.41
C ALA A 116 -12.18 10.23 13.86
N GLY A 117 -12.84 11.04 13.03
CA GLY A 117 -12.32 12.32 12.58
C GLY A 117 -12.32 13.39 13.67
N ILE A 118 -11.62 14.48 13.42
CA ILE A 118 -11.66 15.67 14.29
C ILE A 118 -12.82 16.55 13.85
N ALA A 119 -13.72 16.87 14.78
CA ALA A 119 -14.87 17.71 14.50
C ALA A 119 -14.43 19.09 13.98
N GLY A 120 -15.05 19.57 12.91
CA GLY A 120 -14.76 20.88 12.30
C GLY A 120 -13.45 20.93 11.49
N GLN A 121 -12.75 19.79 11.34
CA GLN A 121 -11.52 19.73 10.56
C GLN A 121 -11.66 18.69 9.43
N PRO A 122 -11.60 19.10 8.15
CA PRO A 122 -11.64 18.14 7.04
C PRO A 122 -10.37 17.29 7.02
N ALA A 123 -10.53 15.99 6.80
CA ALA A 123 -9.41 15.06 6.69
C ALA A 123 -8.90 14.91 5.24
N VAL A 124 -9.71 15.32 4.27
CA VAL A 124 -9.37 15.32 2.84
C VAL A 124 -9.72 16.70 2.29
N VAL A 125 -8.76 17.32 1.62
CA VAL A 125 -8.91 18.63 1.00
C VAL A 125 -8.54 18.55 -0.46
N ALA A 126 -9.45 18.96 -1.33
CA ALA A 126 -9.15 19.15 -2.74
C ALA A 126 -8.70 20.58 -2.97
N LEU A 127 -7.46 20.76 -3.42
CA LEU A 127 -6.97 22.06 -3.83
C LEU A 127 -7.42 22.33 -5.26
N PRO A 128 -7.97 23.54 -5.56
CA PRO A 128 -8.25 23.91 -6.93
C PRO A 128 -6.95 23.98 -7.74
N ALA A 129 -7.04 23.71 -9.05
CA ALA A 129 -5.91 23.95 -9.93
C ALA A 129 -5.48 25.43 -9.83
N PRO A 130 -4.21 25.72 -9.56
CA PRO A 130 -3.75 27.10 -9.43
C PRO A 130 -3.86 27.85 -10.75
N LYS A 131 -4.09 29.17 -10.66
CA LYS A 131 -4.01 30.01 -11.84
C LYS A 131 -2.57 29.95 -12.39
N ILE A 132 -2.48 29.58 -13.66
CA ILE A 132 -1.18 29.40 -14.31
C ILE A 132 -0.54 30.77 -14.52
N TYR A 133 0.76 30.88 -14.26
CA TYR A 133 1.49 32.12 -14.46
C TYR A 133 1.56 32.53 -15.94
N GLY A 134 1.19 33.77 -16.23
CA GLY A 134 1.26 34.44 -17.54
C GLY A 134 -0.12 34.68 -18.20
N ASP A 135 -0.13 35.62 -19.15
CA ASP A 135 -1.37 36.15 -19.77
C ASP A 135 -1.88 35.37 -20.97
N ARG A 136 -1.26 34.24 -21.34
CA ARG A 136 -1.64 33.46 -22.51
C ARG A 136 -2.58 32.33 -22.13
N GLU A 137 -3.65 32.15 -22.94
CA GLU A 137 -4.65 31.10 -22.76
C GLU A 137 -4.10 29.65 -22.91
N LYS A 138 -2.90 29.48 -23.50
CA LYS A 138 -2.30 28.17 -23.66
C LYS A 138 -1.54 27.73 -22.40
N VAL A 139 -2.02 26.64 -21.83
CA VAL A 139 -1.38 25.93 -20.71
C VAL A 139 -0.14 25.21 -21.23
N ALA A 140 1.04 25.66 -20.85
CA ALA A 140 2.29 24.96 -21.13
C ALA A 140 2.74 24.19 -19.87
N ASN A 141 3.26 22.97 -20.04
CA ASN A 141 3.66 22.09 -18.93
C ASN A 141 4.62 22.78 -17.95
N PHE A 142 5.61 23.54 -18.43
CA PHE A 142 6.55 24.22 -17.55
C PHE A 142 5.89 25.25 -16.63
N ARG A 143 4.77 25.83 -17.02
CA ARG A 143 4.02 26.79 -16.18
C ARG A 143 3.21 26.08 -15.10
N ILE A 144 2.73 24.89 -15.40
CA ILE A 144 2.11 24.01 -14.41
C ILE A 144 3.18 23.65 -13.38
N GLU A 145 4.36 23.20 -13.83
CA GLU A 145 5.48 22.81 -12.96
C GLU A 145 5.94 23.95 -12.04
N GLN A 146 5.79 25.21 -12.44
CA GLN A 146 6.10 26.37 -11.60
C GLN A 146 4.95 26.73 -10.64
N SER A 147 3.71 26.75 -11.12
CA SER A 147 2.58 27.25 -10.32
C SER A 147 2.07 26.27 -9.26
N TYR A 148 2.19 24.96 -9.48
CA TYR A 148 1.73 23.96 -8.51
C TYR A 148 2.56 23.91 -7.24
N PRO A 149 3.90 23.90 -7.29
CA PRO A 149 4.73 23.95 -6.08
C PRO A 149 4.45 25.17 -5.22
N ASP A 150 4.26 26.34 -5.82
CA ASP A 150 3.96 27.58 -5.10
C ASP A 150 2.59 27.53 -4.44
N ALA A 151 1.58 26.98 -5.13
CA ALA A 151 0.25 26.81 -4.56
C ALA A 151 0.24 25.81 -3.39
N VAL A 152 0.98 24.73 -3.51
CA VAL A 152 1.15 23.74 -2.43
C VAL A 152 1.90 24.35 -1.25
N ALA A 153 2.99 25.09 -1.50
CA ALA A 153 3.75 25.79 -0.46
C ALA A 153 2.88 26.81 0.29
N ALA A 154 2.09 27.61 -0.43
CA ALA A 154 1.17 28.57 0.16
C ALA A 154 0.08 27.89 1.00
N PHE A 155 -0.44 26.74 0.56
CA PHE A 155 -1.39 25.96 1.35
C PHE A 155 -0.75 25.41 2.62
N VAL A 156 0.46 24.87 2.53
CA VAL A 156 1.19 24.35 3.70
C VAL A 156 1.49 25.47 4.69
N ASP A 157 1.93 26.65 4.23
CA ASP A 157 2.14 27.81 5.09
C ASP A 157 0.85 28.21 5.81
N TRP A 158 -0.24 28.35 5.06
CA TRP A 158 -1.55 28.64 5.65
C TRP A 158 -1.98 27.57 6.65
N LEU A 159 -1.79 26.28 6.32
CA LEU A 159 -2.15 25.16 7.17
C LEU A 159 -1.43 25.22 8.52
N VAL A 160 -0.14 25.51 8.50
CA VAL A 160 0.71 25.54 9.71
C VAL A 160 0.51 26.82 10.53
N THR A 161 0.33 27.97 9.85
CA THR A 161 0.38 29.27 10.53
C THR A 161 -1.00 29.88 10.84
N LYS A 162 -2.03 29.54 10.07
CA LYS A 162 -3.33 30.25 10.11
C LYS A 162 -4.55 29.35 10.24
N SER A 163 -4.47 28.06 9.89
CA SER A 163 -5.66 27.20 9.85
C SER A 163 -6.25 26.89 11.22
N GLY A 164 -5.44 26.91 12.26
CA GLY A 164 -5.81 26.42 13.59
C GLY A 164 -6.06 24.89 13.66
N TRP A 165 -5.80 24.17 12.57
CA TRP A 165 -6.00 22.71 12.54
C TRP A 165 -4.96 22.00 13.40
N LYS A 166 -5.41 20.92 14.04
CA LYS A 166 -4.51 20.04 14.78
C LYS A 166 -3.76 19.14 13.80
N ILE A 167 -2.46 19.36 13.69
CA ILE A 167 -1.56 18.51 12.92
C ILE A 167 -0.90 17.58 13.94
N GLY A 168 -1.42 16.36 14.07
CA GLY A 168 -0.90 15.37 15.01
C GLY A 168 0.17 14.50 14.39
N ARG A 169 1.05 13.95 15.24
CA ARG A 169 1.88 12.82 14.83
C ARG A 169 0.99 11.59 14.69
N ALA A 170 1.22 10.79 13.65
CA ALA A 170 0.69 9.44 13.63
C ALA A 170 1.33 8.71 14.83
N HIS A 171 0.54 8.44 15.87
CA HIS A 171 0.98 7.52 16.91
C HIS A 171 0.84 6.12 16.33
N VAL A 172 1.96 5.46 16.17
CA VAL A 172 2.04 4.03 15.94
C VAL A 172 1.78 3.34 17.26
#